data_9647b225863d005e65d3e346c7214690
#
_entry.id   9647b225863d005e65d3e346c7214690
#
_cell.length_a   1.000
_cell.length_b   1.000
_cell.length_c   1.000
_cell.angle_alpha   90.00
_cell.angle_beta   90.00
_cell.angle_gamma   90.00
#
_symmetry.space_group_name_H-M   'P 1'
#
loop_
_entity.id
_entity.type
_entity.pdbx_description
1 polymer ?
#
loop_
_entity_poly.entity_id
_entity_poly.type
_entity_poly.pdbx_seq_one_letter_code
_entity_poly.pdbx_strand_id
1 'polypeptide(L)'
;MFSRELASHGRAFVNYQALSQVEVKDMTIDGFPAKLFFNPARVRSVMADVSPEALQKRACFLCPNGVEEHQLTHNWDSPTGHTYYIRVNPFPIFSPHFTVSSSVHERQELLPHLESMLHLAKELPEMTIFYNGPMCGASAPDHMHFQAVPRHSLPIEDHFSTNYANAILVQETDLQAHLTAVKKVLAMGTIPEEASQTGSLTAGASHAEEYEPRWNIISWYEPASSPHRLIASSPKFNTIIFFRKESRPQCFFAPEPERILFSPATVEMAGIGIVANRESFDRLTPSRLRDIIREVANNLL
;
A
#
# COMPACT_ATOMS: atom_id res chain seq x y z
N MET A 1 19.47 -5.81 -10.41
CA MET A 1 18.18 -6.16 -11.01
C MET A 1 17.51 -4.96 -11.68
N PHE A 2 17.15 -3.89 -10.96
CA PHE A 2 16.39 -2.74 -11.47
C PHE A 2 16.93 -2.14 -12.79
N SER A 3 18.21 -1.74 -12.84
CA SER A 3 18.81 -1.16 -14.05
C SER A 3 18.82 -2.13 -15.26
N ARG A 4 18.94 -3.43 -15.01
CA ARG A 4 18.90 -4.46 -16.07
C ARG A 4 17.49 -4.65 -16.61
N GLU A 5 16.46 -4.59 -15.75
CA GLU A 5 15.06 -4.64 -16.15
C GLU A 5 14.72 -3.46 -17.06
N LEU A 6 15.11 -2.24 -16.68
CA LEU A 6 14.86 -1.05 -17.49
C LEU A 6 15.62 -1.07 -18.84
N ALA A 7 16.74 -1.79 -18.94
CA ALA A 7 17.45 -1.97 -20.21
C ALA A 7 16.71 -2.89 -21.20
N SER A 8 15.71 -3.66 -20.75
CA SER A 8 14.94 -4.57 -21.62
C SER A 8 13.94 -3.88 -22.55
N HIS A 9 13.69 -2.58 -22.37
CA HIS A 9 12.69 -1.79 -23.12
C HIS A 9 11.27 -2.34 -23.06
N GLY A 10 10.96 -3.13 -22.03
CA GLY A 10 9.62 -3.64 -21.76
C GLY A 10 8.67 -2.60 -21.17
N ARG A 11 7.50 -3.05 -20.68
CA ARG A 11 6.48 -2.18 -20.09
C ARG A 11 7.04 -1.37 -18.91
N ALA A 12 7.86 -1.96 -18.06
CA ALA A 12 8.49 -1.27 -16.94
C ALA A 12 9.29 -0.06 -17.44
N PHE A 13 10.14 -0.23 -18.44
CA PHE A 13 10.93 0.86 -19.03
C PHE A 13 10.07 2.08 -19.43
N VAL A 14 9.01 1.84 -20.21
CA VAL A 14 8.11 2.90 -20.69
C VAL A 14 7.45 3.63 -19.51
N ASN A 15 6.94 2.88 -18.54
CA ASN A 15 6.25 3.45 -17.39
C ASN A 15 7.19 4.17 -16.41
N TYR A 16 8.44 3.72 -16.26
CA TYR A 16 9.44 4.46 -15.47
C TYR A 16 9.88 5.76 -16.16
N GLN A 17 9.97 5.79 -17.48
CA GLN A 17 10.19 7.05 -18.19
C GLN A 17 9.02 8.01 -18.02
N ALA A 18 7.78 7.51 -18.02
CA ALA A 18 6.59 8.32 -17.80
C ALA A 18 6.53 8.97 -16.40
N LEU A 19 7.32 8.49 -15.41
CA LEU A 19 7.39 9.15 -14.11
C LEU A 19 7.91 10.58 -14.18
N SER A 20 8.74 10.91 -15.16
CA SER A 20 9.23 12.28 -15.39
C SER A 20 8.12 13.25 -15.84
N GLN A 21 6.98 12.73 -16.26
CA GLN A 21 5.81 13.49 -16.72
C GLN A 21 4.71 13.57 -15.65
N VAL A 22 4.93 13.00 -14.46
CA VAL A 22 3.98 13.08 -13.37
C VAL A 22 3.93 14.52 -12.86
N GLU A 23 2.74 15.11 -12.92
CA GLU A 23 2.50 16.41 -12.32
C GLU A 23 2.25 16.26 -10.82
N VAL A 24 2.92 17.07 -10.01
CA VAL A 24 2.84 17.01 -8.55
C VAL A 24 2.30 18.33 -8.02
N LYS A 25 1.29 18.23 -7.15
CA LYS A 25 0.76 19.34 -6.38
C LYS A 25 1.07 19.09 -4.90
N ASP A 26 1.88 19.97 -4.30
CA ASP A 26 2.11 19.97 -2.86
C ASP A 26 0.87 20.48 -2.13
N MET A 27 0.52 19.84 -1.03
CA MET A 27 -0.66 20.15 -0.22
C MET A 27 -0.30 20.16 1.26
N THR A 28 -1.07 20.90 2.05
CA THR A 28 -1.04 20.80 3.51
C THR A 28 -2.44 20.49 4.01
N ILE A 29 -2.57 19.39 4.76
CA ILE A 29 -3.84 18.90 5.31
C ILE A 29 -3.73 18.92 6.84
N ASP A 30 -4.41 19.88 7.47
CA ASP A 30 -4.39 20.06 8.92
C ASP A 30 -2.94 20.09 9.50
N GLY A 31 -2.01 20.75 8.79
CA GLY A 31 -0.59 20.83 9.13
C GLY A 31 0.28 19.65 8.65
N PHE A 32 -0.33 18.59 8.13
CA PHE A 32 0.37 17.45 7.57
C PHE A 32 0.76 17.72 6.11
N PRO A 33 2.05 17.54 5.72
CA PRO A 33 2.44 17.68 4.32
C PRO A 33 1.95 16.49 3.52
N ALA A 34 1.22 16.76 2.45
CA ALA A 34 0.71 15.77 1.53
C ALA A 34 1.03 16.16 0.08
N LYS A 35 0.94 15.21 -0.84
CA LYS A 35 1.14 15.44 -2.27
C LYS A 35 0.00 14.84 -3.06
N LEU A 36 -0.31 15.43 -4.20
CA LEU A 36 -1.23 14.86 -5.17
C LEU A 36 -0.48 14.68 -6.50
N PHE A 37 -0.46 13.43 -6.98
CA PHE A 37 0.19 13.03 -8.22
C PHE A 37 -0.87 12.83 -9.30
N PHE A 38 -0.69 13.49 -10.44
CA PHE A 38 -1.40 13.15 -11.67
C PHE A 38 -0.54 12.21 -12.51
N ASN A 39 -0.95 10.95 -12.57
CA ASN A 39 -0.25 9.90 -13.32
C ASN A 39 -1.22 9.10 -14.21
N PRO A 40 -1.43 9.52 -15.47
CA PRO A 40 -2.33 8.84 -16.40
C PRO A 40 -1.99 7.38 -16.68
N ALA A 41 -0.70 6.99 -16.56
CA ALA A 41 -0.26 5.61 -16.78
C ALA A 41 -0.87 4.62 -15.77
N ARG A 42 -1.40 5.12 -14.64
CA ARG A 42 -1.99 4.30 -13.58
C ARG A 42 -3.51 4.08 -13.71
N VAL A 43 -4.16 4.53 -14.77
CA VAL A 43 -5.60 4.38 -14.94
C VAL A 43 -6.06 2.94 -14.76
N ARG A 44 -5.32 1.94 -15.29
CA ARG A 44 -5.62 0.52 -15.13
C ARG A 44 -5.54 0.06 -13.69
N SER A 45 -4.58 0.57 -12.91
CA SER A 45 -4.41 0.24 -11.49
C SER A 45 -5.54 0.83 -10.64
N VAL A 46 -5.90 2.09 -10.87
CA VAL A 46 -6.99 2.79 -10.15
C VAL A 46 -8.35 2.15 -10.43
N MET A 47 -8.57 1.71 -11.69
CA MET A 47 -9.83 1.13 -12.17
C MET A 47 -9.84 -0.40 -12.11
N ALA A 48 -8.85 -1.04 -11.45
CA ALA A 48 -8.80 -2.50 -11.38
C ALA A 48 -10.10 -3.06 -10.81
N ASP A 49 -10.69 -4.01 -11.56
CA ASP A 49 -11.82 -4.81 -11.09
C ASP A 49 -11.26 -6.00 -10.31
N VAL A 50 -11.55 -5.99 -9.03
CA VAL A 50 -11.16 -7.04 -8.07
C VAL A 50 -12.37 -7.81 -7.55
N SER A 51 -13.50 -7.77 -8.29
CA SER A 51 -14.65 -8.61 -7.98
C SER A 51 -14.27 -10.10 -8.08
N PRO A 52 -14.95 -10.99 -7.33
CA PRO A 52 -14.69 -12.43 -7.38
C PRO A 52 -14.79 -12.99 -8.81
N GLU A 53 -15.74 -12.49 -9.59
CA GLU A 53 -15.96 -12.90 -10.98
C GLU A 53 -14.82 -12.47 -11.90
N ALA A 54 -14.25 -11.27 -11.69
CA ALA A 54 -13.10 -10.77 -12.45
C ALA A 54 -11.84 -11.55 -12.09
N LEU A 55 -11.63 -11.84 -10.80
CA LEU A 55 -10.49 -12.61 -10.32
C LEU A 55 -10.46 -14.04 -10.86
N GLN A 56 -11.62 -14.71 -10.90
CA GLN A 56 -11.74 -16.08 -11.44
C GLN A 56 -11.46 -16.15 -12.96
N LYS A 57 -11.75 -15.08 -13.70
CA LYS A 57 -11.61 -15.06 -15.17
C LYS A 57 -10.20 -14.69 -15.64
N ARG A 58 -9.37 -14.11 -14.79
CA ARG A 58 -8.01 -13.67 -15.17
C ARG A 58 -6.94 -14.66 -14.72
N ALA A 59 -5.88 -14.80 -15.53
CA ALA A 59 -4.66 -15.40 -15.03
C ALA A 59 -4.03 -14.48 -13.95
N CYS A 60 -3.50 -15.09 -12.90
CA CYS A 60 -2.79 -14.33 -11.88
C CYS A 60 -1.46 -13.80 -12.43
N PHE A 61 -1.33 -12.49 -12.49
CA PHE A 61 -0.14 -11.81 -13.03
C PHE A 61 1.07 -11.79 -12.04
N LEU A 62 0.89 -12.28 -10.81
CA LEU A 62 1.97 -12.44 -9.82
C LEU A 62 2.56 -13.85 -9.82
N CYS A 63 1.82 -14.85 -10.31
CA CYS A 63 2.33 -16.20 -10.51
C CYS A 63 3.46 -16.24 -11.56
N PRO A 64 4.40 -17.19 -11.49
CA PRO A 64 5.48 -17.32 -12.48
C PRO A 64 5.00 -17.37 -13.94
N ASN A 65 3.86 -18.01 -14.19
CA ASN A 65 3.27 -18.13 -15.53
C ASN A 65 2.50 -16.89 -15.99
N GLY A 66 2.27 -15.91 -15.11
CA GLY A 66 1.54 -14.68 -15.39
C GLY A 66 2.41 -13.44 -15.56
N VAL A 67 3.72 -13.57 -15.30
CA VAL A 67 4.67 -12.47 -15.47
C VAL A 67 5.07 -12.27 -16.94
N GLU A 68 5.51 -11.06 -17.29
CA GLU A 68 5.99 -10.77 -18.64
C GLU A 68 7.29 -11.56 -18.93
N GLU A 69 7.46 -12.00 -20.18
CA GLU A 69 8.57 -12.86 -20.63
C GLU A 69 9.96 -12.34 -20.23
N HIS A 70 10.13 -11.02 -20.15
CA HIS A 70 11.40 -10.38 -19.84
C HIS A 70 11.49 -9.83 -18.41
N GLN A 71 10.49 -10.06 -17.56
CA GLN A 71 10.50 -9.56 -16.20
C GLN A 71 11.49 -10.34 -15.33
N LEU A 72 12.54 -9.68 -14.88
CA LEU A 72 13.54 -10.29 -14.02
C LEU A 72 12.97 -10.58 -12.63
N THR A 73 13.21 -11.78 -12.15
CA THR A 73 12.80 -12.25 -10.83
C THR A 73 14.04 -12.52 -9.97
N HIS A 74 14.02 -11.98 -8.75
CA HIS A 74 14.98 -12.35 -7.72
C HIS A 74 14.24 -13.11 -6.63
N ASN A 75 14.72 -14.31 -6.28
CA ASN A 75 14.15 -15.10 -5.19
C ASN A 75 14.67 -14.57 -3.85
N TRP A 76 13.79 -14.46 -2.89
CA TRP A 76 14.12 -14.15 -1.51
C TRP A 76 13.48 -15.18 -0.58
N ASP A 77 14.34 -15.92 0.12
CA ASP A 77 13.93 -16.90 1.11
C ASP A 77 13.90 -16.22 2.48
N SER A 78 12.69 -16.01 3.01
CA SER A 78 12.50 -15.43 4.32
C SER A 78 12.97 -16.38 5.42
N PRO A 79 13.58 -15.88 6.51
CA PRO A 79 13.88 -16.68 7.69
C PRO A 79 12.68 -17.42 8.31
N THR A 80 11.46 -17.02 7.96
CA THR A 80 10.21 -17.67 8.40
C THR A 80 9.85 -18.91 7.58
N GLY A 81 10.63 -19.24 6.52
CA GLY A 81 10.38 -20.37 5.64
C GLY A 81 9.52 -20.08 4.40
N HIS A 82 9.04 -18.85 4.25
CA HIS A 82 8.35 -18.43 3.02
C HIS A 82 9.35 -17.99 1.96
N THR A 83 9.09 -18.32 0.70
CA THR A 83 9.85 -17.84 -0.45
C THR A 83 9.04 -16.78 -1.20
N TYR A 84 9.70 -15.70 -1.60
CA TYR A 84 9.09 -14.61 -2.36
C TYR A 84 9.86 -14.32 -3.64
N TYR A 85 9.15 -13.77 -4.62
CA TYR A 85 9.70 -13.22 -5.85
C TYR A 85 9.74 -11.70 -5.77
N ILE A 86 10.94 -11.12 -5.79
CA ILE A 86 11.13 -9.67 -5.90
C ILE A 86 11.25 -9.33 -7.38
N ARG A 87 10.37 -8.46 -7.87
CA ARG A 87 10.29 -8.01 -9.26
C ARG A 87 10.14 -6.50 -9.33
N VAL A 88 10.65 -5.89 -10.38
CA VAL A 88 10.38 -4.47 -10.67
C VAL A 88 8.89 -4.30 -10.96
N ASN A 89 8.23 -3.38 -10.26
CA ASN A 89 6.82 -3.11 -10.47
C ASN A 89 6.63 -2.44 -11.84
N PRO A 90 5.85 -3.03 -12.78
CA PRO A 90 5.67 -2.46 -14.11
C PRO A 90 4.79 -1.21 -14.14
N PHE A 91 4.13 -0.86 -13.03
CA PHE A 91 3.30 0.33 -12.86
C PHE A 91 3.80 1.17 -11.68
N PRO A 92 5.00 1.79 -11.80
CA PRO A 92 5.64 2.44 -10.67
C PRO A 92 4.89 3.69 -10.20
N ILE A 93 5.09 4.00 -8.92
CA ILE A 93 4.78 5.30 -8.30
C ILE A 93 6.08 6.05 -8.03
N PHE A 94 7.12 5.30 -7.68
CA PHE A 94 8.45 5.78 -7.34
C PHE A 94 9.53 5.05 -8.15
N SER A 95 10.76 5.53 -8.08
CA SER A 95 11.90 4.87 -8.72
C SER A 95 13.03 4.67 -7.70
N PRO A 96 13.40 3.41 -7.37
CA PRO A 96 12.76 2.16 -7.79
C PRO A 96 11.45 1.85 -7.07
N HIS A 97 10.66 0.93 -7.63
CA HIS A 97 9.45 0.37 -7.03
C HIS A 97 9.42 -1.14 -7.30
N PHE A 98 9.33 -1.94 -6.26
CA PHE A 98 9.31 -3.40 -6.37
C PHE A 98 7.99 -3.99 -5.89
N THR A 99 7.61 -5.11 -6.48
CA THR A 99 6.58 -6.01 -5.98
C THR A 99 7.27 -7.26 -5.42
N VAL A 100 6.91 -7.66 -4.21
CA VAL A 100 7.45 -8.81 -3.49
C VAL A 100 6.30 -9.78 -3.27
N SER A 101 6.12 -10.72 -4.19
CA SER A 101 5.00 -11.66 -4.18
C SER A 101 5.40 -13.02 -3.62
N SER A 102 4.51 -13.70 -2.90
CA SER A 102 4.72 -15.09 -2.51
C SER A 102 5.05 -15.95 -3.73
N SER A 103 5.91 -16.95 -3.56
CA SER A 103 6.18 -17.94 -4.61
C SER A 103 5.01 -18.92 -4.80
N VAL A 104 4.11 -18.98 -3.83
CA VAL A 104 2.89 -19.79 -3.84
C VAL A 104 1.70 -18.89 -4.14
N HIS A 105 0.74 -19.40 -4.94
CA HIS A 105 -0.52 -18.71 -5.15
C HIS A 105 -1.42 -18.92 -3.92
N GLU A 106 -1.41 -17.92 -3.06
CA GLU A 106 -2.16 -17.90 -1.81
C GLU A 106 -2.80 -16.53 -1.61
N ARG A 107 -3.85 -16.46 -0.82
CA ARG A 107 -4.63 -15.24 -0.62
C ARG A 107 -3.81 -14.12 0.03
N GLN A 108 -4.19 -12.89 -0.24
CA GLN A 108 -3.62 -11.70 0.38
C GLN A 108 -4.02 -11.66 1.86
N GLU A 109 -3.15 -12.18 2.73
CA GLU A 109 -3.32 -12.23 4.19
C GLU A 109 -2.02 -11.83 4.87
N LEU A 110 -2.09 -10.85 5.78
CA LEU A 110 -0.90 -10.28 6.40
C LEU A 110 -0.31 -11.16 7.51
N LEU A 111 -1.17 -11.65 8.42
CA LEU A 111 -0.70 -12.23 9.69
C LEU A 111 0.28 -13.39 9.54
N PRO A 112 0.10 -14.33 8.57
CA PRO A 112 1.08 -15.38 8.32
C PRO A 112 2.43 -14.86 7.79
N HIS A 113 2.42 -13.69 7.16
CA HIS A 113 3.55 -13.10 6.43
C HIS A 113 4.16 -11.87 7.13
N LEU A 114 3.57 -11.40 8.25
CA LEU A 114 4.01 -10.19 8.94
C LEU A 114 5.47 -10.25 9.38
N GLU A 115 5.92 -11.38 9.94
CA GLU A 115 7.30 -11.55 10.34
C GLU A 115 8.25 -11.52 9.14
N SER A 116 7.86 -12.10 7.99
CA SER A 116 8.60 -11.97 6.73
C SER A 116 8.70 -10.51 6.28
N MET A 117 7.63 -9.72 6.40
CA MET A 117 7.66 -8.30 6.09
C MET A 117 8.69 -7.53 6.92
N LEU A 118 8.79 -7.83 8.22
CA LEU A 118 9.74 -7.20 9.13
C LEU A 118 11.19 -7.63 8.81
N HIS A 119 11.42 -8.90 8.48
CA HIS A 119 12.72 -9.37 8.00
C HIS A 119 13.13 -8.66 6.71
N LEU A 120 12.23 -8.56 5.76
CA LEU A 120 12.48 -7.86 4.49
C LEU A 120 12.84 -6.39 4.72
N ALA A 121 12.13 -5.70 5.62
CA ALA A 121 12.43 -4.31 5.98
C ALA A 121 13.82 -4.18 6.61
N LYS A 122 14.24 -5.16 7.41
CA LYS A 122 15.58 -5.18 8.03
C LYS A 122 16.70 -5.44 7.01
N GLU A 123 16.46 -6.32 6.05
CA GLU A 123 17.43 -6.66 4.99
C GLU A 123 17.54 -5.55 3.93
N LEU A 124 16.49 -4.75 3.76
CA LEU A 124 16.42 -3.63 2.82
C LEU A 124 16.22 -2.29 3.56
N PRO A 125 17.19 -1.84 4.39
CA PRO A 125 17.02 -0.67 5.25
C PRO A 125 16.83 0.66 4.48
N GLU A 126 17.22 0.68 3.20
CA GLU A 126 17.00 1.81 2.29
C GLU A 126 15.59 1.81 1.66
N MET A 127 14.76 0.83 2.00
CA MET A 127 13.42 0.68 1.46
C MET A 127 12.36 0.75 2.57
N THR A 128 11.20 1.26 2.21
CA THR A 128 9.96 1.12 2.97
C THR A 128 9.13 0.03 2.33
N ILE A 129 8.77 -0.97 3.13
CA ILE A 129 7.91 -2.08 2.71
C ILE A 129 6.47 -1.72 3.05
N PHE A 130 5.55 -1.95 2.13
CA PHE A 130 4.14 -1.71 2.39
C PHE A 130 3.23 -2.83 1.92
N TYR A 131 2.09 -2.92 2.58
CA TYR A 131 1.06 -3.91 2.36
C TYR A 131 -0.30 -3.25 2.13
N ASN A 132 -0.97 -3.65 1.07
CA ASN A 132 -2.37 -3.34 0.83
C ASN A 132 -3.22 -4.55 1.20
N GLY A 133 -4.12 -4.40 2.16
CA GLY A 133 -5.10 -5.45 2.46
C GLY A 133 -5.99 -5.75 1.25
N PRO A 134 -6.60 -6.95 1.17
CA PRO A 134 -7.38 -7.42 0.02
C PRO A 134 -8.53 -6.48 -0.33
N MET A 135 -9.16 -5.86 0.67
CA MET A 135 -10.24 -4.88 0.52
C MET A 135 -9.77 -3.44 0.75
N CYS A 136 -8.45 -3.17 0.64
CA CYS A 136 -7.82 -1.87 0.91
C CYS A 136 -6.81 -1.47 -0.16
N GLY A 137 -7.13 -1.74 -1.44
CA GLY A 137 -6.33 -1.30 -2.57
C GLY A 137 -5.35 -2.34 -3.13
N ALA A 138 -5.36 -3.60 -2.66
CA ALA A 138 -4.64 -4.68 -3.31
C ALA A 138 -5.22 -4.92 -4.72
N SER A 139 -4.38 -4.88 -5.76
CA SER A 139 -4.78 -5.17 -7.14
C SER A 139 -4.83 -6.69 -7.45
N ALA A 140 -4.24 -7.50 -6.57
CA ALA A 140 -4.24 -8.95 -6.60
C ALA A 140 -4.60 -9.50 -5.20
N PRO A 141 -5.86 -9.39 -4.75
CA PRO A 141 -6.28 -9.90 -3.44
C PRO A 141 -6.28 -11.44 -3.37
N ASP A 142 -6.11 -12.07 -4.49
CA ASP A 142 -5.98 -13.52 -4.69
C ASP A 142 -4.52 -14.02 -4.60
N HIS A 143 -3.54 -13.12 -4.45
CA HIS A 143 -2.13 -13.51 -4.38
C HIS A 143 -1.33 -12.62 -3.41
N MET A 144 -0.80 -13.23 -2.35
CA MET A 144 -0.02 -12.55 -1.31
C MET A 144 1.17 -11.79 -1.87
N HIS A 145 1.25 -10.51 -1.57
CA HIS A 145 2.36 -9.66 -1.98
C HIS A 145 2.55 -8.44 -1.07
N PHE A 146 3.79 -8.00 -0.98
CA PHE A 146 4.21 -6.69 -0.49
C PHE A 146 4.68 -5.82 -1.66
N GLN A 147 4.90 -4.56 -1.38
CA GLN A 147 5.59 -3.64 -2.27
C GLN A 147 6.72 -2.95 -1.51
N ALA A 148 7.76 -2.54 -2.24
CA ALA A 148 8.90 -1.85 -1.65
C ALA A 148 9.27 -0.61 -2.47
N VAL A 149 9.47 0.52 -1.78
CA VAL A 149 9.82 1.83 -2.35
C VAL A 149 10.97 2.45 -1.56
N PRO A 150 11.72 3.41 -2.12
CA PRO A 150 12.79 4.07 -1.37
C PRO A 150 12.27 4.68 -0.06
N ARG A 151 13.11 4.65 0.97
CA ARG A 151 12.86 5.36 2.23
C ARG A 151 12.60 6.85 1.95
N HIS A 152 11.79 7.48 2.81
CA HIS A 152 11.42 8.89 2.71
C HIS A 152 10.62 9.24 1.44
N SER A 153 10.07 8.24 0.75
CA SER A 153 9.15 8.49 -0.36
C SER A 153 7.75 8.87 0.12
N LEU A 154 7.36 8.44 1.32
CA LEU A 154 6.03 8.65 1.87
C LEU A 154 6.07 9.75 2.95
N PRO A 155 5.29 10.83 2.84
CA PRO A 155 5.33 11.95 3.80
C PRO A 155 5.19 11.55 5.27
N ILE A 156 4.39 10.53 5.56
CA ILE A 156 4.14 10.07 6.94
C ILE A 156 5.39 9.46 7.61
N GLU A 157 6.39 9.03 6.85
CA GLU A 157 7.63 8.50 7.40
C GLU A 157 8.43 9.57 8.16
N ASP A 158 8.41 10.80 7.65
CA ASP A 158 9.14 11.94 8.20
C ASP A 158 8.26 12.85 9.05
N HIS A 159 6.95 12.82 8.82
CA HIS A 159 5.94 13.68 9.45
C HIS A 159 4.79 12.84 10.01
N PHE A 160 5.09 11.93 10.95
CA PHE A 160 4.05 11.10 11.53
C PHE A 160 2.94 11.95 12.17
N SER A 161 1.69 11.65 11.79
CA SER A 161 0.51 12.31 12.34
C SER A 161 -0.64 11.30 12.46
N THR A 162 -1.18 11.14 13.66
CA THR A 162 -2.39 10.34 13.87
C THR A 162 -3.61 10.99 13.21
N ASN A 163 -3.65 12.33 13.14
CA ASN A 163 -4.81 13.08 12.68
C ASN A 163 -5.06 13.00 11.17
N TYR A 164 -4.04 12.65 10.38
CA TYR A 164 -4.19 12.61 8.93
C TYR A 164 -5.07 11.42 8.48
N ALA A 165 -4.79 10.22 8.95
CA ALA A 165 -5.45 8.99 8.51
C ALA A 165 -5.74 8.02 9.67
N ASN A 166 -5.87 8.50 10.90
CA ASN A 166 -5.99 7.68 12.12
C ASN A 166 -4.88 6.61 12.21
N ALA A 167 -3.66 7.02 11.90
CA ALA A 167 -2.51 6.13 11.85
C ALA A 167 -2.00 5.78 13.25
N ILE A 168 -1.61 4.53 13.45
CA ILE A 168 -0.96 4.05 14.68
C ILE A 168 0.49 3.69 14.35
N LEU A 169 1.44 4.32 15.05
CA LEU A 169 2.87 4.02 14.95
C LEU A 169 3.30 3.05 16.05
N VAL A 170 3.91 1.95 15.67
CA VAL A 170 4.58 0.99 16.55
C VAL A 170 6.07 1.07 16.33
N GLN A 171 6.85 1.16 17.41
CA GLN A 171 8.31 1.26 17.36
C GLN A 171 8.95 0.39 18.44
N GLU A 172 9.86 -0.51 18.06
CA GLU A 172 10.62 -1.34 18.98
C GLU A 172 12.04 -1.56 18.43
N THR A 173 12.96 -1.91 19.32
CA THR A 173 14.37 -2.19 18.93
C THR A 173 14.61 -3.66 18.62
N ASP A 174 13.80 -4.54 19.18
CA ASP A 174 13.85 -6.00 18.99
C ASP A 174 12.74 -6.47 18.06
N LEU A 175 13.07 -7.42 17.16
CA LEU A 175 12.13 -7.94 16.16
C LEU A 175 10.91 -8.63 16.81
N GLN A 176 11.12 -9.48 17.82
CA GLN A 176 10.04 -10.25 18.42
C GLN A 176 9.13 -9.37 19.28
N ALA A 177 9.73 -8.39 19.99
CA ALA A 177 8.96 -7.37 20.69
C ALA A 177 8.11 -6.57 19.73
N HIS A 178 8.70 -6.15 18.57
CA HIS A 178 7.99 -5.41 17.54
C HIS A 178 6.86 -6.21 16.92
N LEU A 179 7.13 -7.47 16.54
CA LEU A 179 6.12 -8.39 16.00
C LEU A 179 4.94 -8.56 16.96
N THR A 180 5.24 -8.73 18.26
CA THR A 180 4.22 -8.85 19.30
C THR A 180 3.39 -7.59 19.45
N ALA A 181 4.03 -6.41 19.46
CA ALA A 181 3.35 -5.12 19.56
C ALA A 181 2.46 -4.85 18.34
N VAL A 182 2.95 -5.12 17.12
CA VAL A 182 2.16 -4.97 15.88
C VAL A 182 0.95 -5.92 15.91
N LYS A 183 1.12 -7.20 16.24
CA LYS A 183 0.00 -8.17 16.37
C LYS A 183 -1.04 -7.71 17.39
N LYS A 184 -0.60 -7.14 18.53
CA LYS A 184 -1.51 -6.59 19.54
C LYS A 184 -2.34 -5.44 19.00
N VAL A 185 -1.73 -4.52 18.24
CA VAL A 185 -2.45 -3.40 17.61
C VAL A 185 -3.41 -3.92 16.54
N LEU A 186 -2.99 -4.85 15.69
CA LEU A 186 -3.87 -5.45 14.67
C LEU A 186 -5.10 -6.13 15.29
N ALA A 187 -4.94 -6.80 16.42
CA ALA A 187 -6.06 -7.41 17.14
C ALA A 187 -7.12 -6.39 17.62
N MET A 188 -6.77 -5.11 17.80
CA MET A 188 -7.74 -4.07 18.14
C MET A 188 -8.71 -3.77 16.99
N GLY A 189 -8.27 -3.96 15.73
CA GLY A 189 -9.11 -3.75 14.54
C GLY A 189 -10.01 -4.93 14.19
N THR A 190 -9.94 -6.03 14.95
CA THR A 190 -10.76 -7.24 14.70
C THR A 190 -12.05 -7.27 15.56
N ILE A 191 -12.44 -6.15 16.18
CA ILE A 191 -13.68 -6.09 16.98
C ILE A 191 -14.87 -6.34 16.06
N PRO A 192 -15.79 -7.31 16.37
CA PRO A 192 -16.91 -7.66 15.50
C PRO A 192 -17.84 -6.47 15.25
N GLU A 193 -18.39 -6.39 14.05
CA GLU A 193 -19.39 -5.41 13.61
C GLU A 193 -20.77 -5.55 14.31
N GLU A 194 -20.86 -5.90 15.58
CA GLU A 194 -22.14 -5.92 16.30
C GLU A 194 -22.72 -4.54 16.62
N ALA A 195 -22.04 -3.45 16.21
CA ALA A 195 -22.46 -2.08 16.51
C ALA A 195 -22.86 -1.22 15.28
N SER A 196 -22.90 -1.74 14.08
CA SER A 196 -23.32 -0.97 12.89
C SER A 196 -24.64 -1.47 12.28
N GLN A 197 -25.71 -1.45 13.08
CA GLN A 197 -27.07 -1.51 12.55
C GLN A 197 -27.57 -0.10 12.22
N THR A 198 -27.18 0.45 11.11
CA THR A 198 -27.98 1.43 10.37
C THR A 198 -27.76 1.22 8.87
N GLY A 199 -28.88 0.84 8.25
CA GLY A 199 -28.99 0.29 6.94
C GLY A 199 -28.38 1.10 5.79
N SER A 200 -27.72 0.38 4.91
CA SER A 200 -27.90 0.54 3.46
C SER A 200 -27.64 -0.81 2.81
N LEU A 201 -28.69 -1.44 2.35
CA LEU A 201 -28.67 -2.62 1.50
C LEU A 201 -28.04 -2.24 0.15
N THR A 202 -26.76 -2.55 -0.04
CA THR A 202 -26.19 -2.71 -1.38
C THR A 202 -25.49 -4.05 -1.46
N ALA A 203 -25.92 -4.84 -2.42
CA ALA A 203 -25.54 -6.22 -2.72
C ALA A 203 -24.06 -6.54 -2.46
N GLY A 204 -23.78 -7.49 -1.55
CA GLY A 204 -22.43 -7.97 -1.27
C GLY A 204 -22.21 -8.64 0.10
N ALA A 205 -23.26 -8.84 0.91
CA ALA A 205 -23.13 -9.33 2.29
C ALA A 205 -22.71 -10.81 2.45
N SER A 206 -22.46 -11.57 1.37
CA SER A 206 -22.09 -12.98 1.45
C SER A 206 -20.58 -13.27 1.44
N HIS A 207 -19.70 -12.26 1.28
CA HIS A 207 -18.25 -12.46 1.17
C HIS A 207 -17.43 -11.73 2.25
N ALA A 208 -18.05 -11.04 3.21
CA ALA A 208 -17.36 -10.31 4.28
C ALA A 208 -16.58 -11.24 5.24
N GLU A 209 -16.99 -12.50 5.37
CA GLU A 209 -16.33 -13.52 6.19
C GLU A 209 -15.08 -14.14 5.53
N GLU A 210 -14.81 -13.80 4.28
CA GLU A 210 -13.77 -14.46 3.49
C GLU A 210 -12.41 -13.75 3.50
N TYR A 211 -12.33 -12.48 3.92
CA TYR A 211 -11.11 -11.68 3.93
C TYR A 211 -10.71 -11.27 5.34
N GLU A 212 -9.39 -11.00 5.53
CA GLU A 212 -8.88 -10.40 6.76
C GLU A 212 -9.49 -9.00 7.01
N PRO A 213 -9.42 -8.47 8.24
CA PRO A 213 -9.84 -7.10 8.54
C PRO A 213 -9.14 -6.07 7.63
N ARG A 214 -9.82 -4.94 7.40
CA ARG A 214 -9.35 -3.92 6.47
C ARG A 214 -8.22 -3.10 7.10
N TRP A 215 -7.01 -3.26 6.61
CA TRP A 215 -5.83 -2.45 6.97
C TRP A 215 -4.88 -2.19 5.80
N ASN A 216 -4.14 -1.10 5.93
CA ASN A 216 -2.97 -0.79 5.13
C ASN A 216 -1.78 -0.63 6.10
N ILE A 217 -0.60 -1.08 5.71
CA ILE A 217 0.56 -1.10 6.61
C ILE A 217 1.81 -0.67 5.86
N ILE A 218 2.67 0.11 6.53
CA ILE A 218 4.03 0.38 6.10
C ILE A 218 5.00 -0.02 7.20
N SER A 219 6.14 -0.60 6.82
CA SER A 219 7.21 -0.96 7.75
C SER A 219 8.57 -0.62 7.18
N TRP A 220 9.47 -0.20 8.07
CA TRP A 220 10.88 0.02 7.73
C TRP A 220 11.76 -0.23 8.94
N TYR A 221 13.05 -0.39 8.66
CA TYR A 221 14.07 -0.57 9.67
C TYR A 221 15.09 0.56 9.63
N GLU A 222 15.46 1.08 10.78
CA GLU A 222 16.53 2.06 10.95
C GLU A 222 17.71 1.36 11.64
N PRO A 223 18.86 1.17 10.95
CA PRO A 223 20.06 0.60 11.59
C PRO A 223 20.67 1.55 12.60
N ALA A 224 21.42 1.01 13.57
CA ALA A 224 22.05 1.79 14.65
C ALA A 224 23.00 2.90 14.19
N SER A 225 23.56 2.82 12.99
CA SER A 225 24.51 3.77 12.39
C SER A 225 23.98 4.32 11.07
N SER A 226 22.73 4.78 11.05
CA SER A 226 22.20 5.44 9.86
C SER A 226 23.02 6.69 9.52
N PRO A 227 23.51 6.85 8.27
CA PRO A 227 24.32 8.01 7.86
C PRO A 227 23.53 9.33 7.93
N HIS A 228 22.21 9.29 8.09
CA HIS A 228 21.32 10.45 8.20
C HIS A 228 21.13 10.95 9.64
N ARG A 229 21.76 10.32 10.65
CA ARG A 229 21.70 10.77 12.06
C ARG A 229 23.06 11.17 12.60
N LEU A 230 23.14 12.38 13.12
CA LEU A 230 24.33 12.93 13.78
C LEU A 230 24.62 12.30 15.16
N ILE A 231 23.68 11.53 15.71
CA ILE A 231 23.79 10.88 17.02
C ILE A 231 23.53 9.38 16.82
N ALA A 232 24.41 8.54 17.35
CA ALA A 232 24.23 7.10 17.37
C ALA A 232 22.91 6.75 18.07
N SER A 233 21.98 6.12 17.34
CA SER A 233 20.71 5.67 17.88
C SER A 233 20.66 4.14 17.87
N SER A 234 19.94 3.56 18.81
CA SER A 234 19.62 2.13 18.77
C SER A 234 18.89 1.78 17.48
N PRO A 235 19.14 0.57 16.92
CA PRO A 235 18.38 0.12 15.76
C PRO A 235 16.89 0.11 16.08
N LYS A 236 16.03 0.35 15.08
CA LYS A 236 14.60 0.46 15.32
C LYS A 236 13.79 -0.09 14.17
N PHE A 237 12.84 -0.96 14.50
CA PHE A 237 11.73 -1.31 13.62
C PHE A 237 10.64 -0.26 13.78
N ASN A 238 10.04 0.15 12.68
CA ASN A 238 8.92 1.08 12.64
C ASN A 238 7.81 0.45 11.80
N THR A 239 6.59 0.48 12.30
CA THR A 239 5.41 0.06 11.54
C THR A 239 4.29 1.06 11.76
N ILE A 240 3.70 1.56 10.67
CA ILE A 240 2.49 2.37 10.72
C ILE A 240 1.33 1.54 10.19
N ILE A 241 0.24 1.53 10.95
CA ILE A 241 -0.97 0.78 10.67
C ILE A 241 -2.10 1.77 10.44
N PHE A 242 -2.81 1.60 9.32
CA PHE A 242 -4.02 2.33 8.98
C PHE A 242 -5.19 1.35 8.97
N PHE A 243 -6.09 1.47 9.90
CA PHE A 243 -7.33 0.71 9.87
C PHE A 243 -8.32 1.36 8.92
N ARG A 244 -9.03 0.55 8.16
CA ARG A 244 -9.97 1.02 7.14
C ARG A 244 -11.38 0.52 7.45
N LYS A 245 -12.37 1.38 7.27
CA LYS A 245 -13.78 1.00 7.31
C LYS A 245 -14.35 0.78 5.92
N GLU A 246 -13.86 1.54 4.93
CA GLU A 246 -14.32 1.44 3.55
C GLU A 246 -13.17 1.15 2.58
N SER A 247 -13.45 0.34 1.56
CA SER A 247 -12.51 0.05 0.48
C SER A 247 -12.30 1.28 -0.42
N ARG A 248 -13.40 1.94 -0.79
CA ARG A 248 -13.43 3.13 -1.66
C ARG A 248 -14.39 4.17 -1.11
N PRO A 249 -14.13 5.47 -1.32
CA PRO A 249 -15.01 6.55 -0.89
C PRO A 249 -16.27 6.64 -1.78
N GLN A 250 -17.32 7.25 -1.28
CA GLN A 250 -18.58 7.42 -2.02
C GLN A 250 -18.39 8.20 -3.32
N CYS A 251 -17.50 9.20 -3.33
CA CYS A 251 -17.24 9.99 -4.55
C CYS A 251 -16.68 9.16 -5.71
N PHE A 252 -16.09 7.98 -5.44
CA PHE A 252 -15.65 7.06 -6.50
C PHE A 252 -16.83 6.48 -7.29
N PHE A 253 -17.96 6.27 -6.65
CA PHE A 253 -19.19 5.69 -7.24
C PHE A 253 -20.22 6.73 -7.66
N ALA A 254 -19.97 8.00 -7.40
CA ALA A 254 -20.89 9.08 -7.76
C ALA A 254 -21.10 9.13 -9.28
N PRO A 255 -22.27 9.62 -9.76
CA PRO A 255 -22.46 9.92 -11.17
C PRO A 255 -21.59 11.11 -11.61
N GLU A 256 -21.37 11.24 -12.93
CA GLU A 256 -20.77 12.46 -13.47
C GLU A 256 -21.77 13.62 -13.36
N PRO A 257 -21.33 14.85 -13.04
CA PRO A 257 -19.93 15.29 -12.91
C PRO A 257 -19.37 15.23 -11.47
N GLU A 258 -20.08 14.66 -10.50
CA GLU A 258 -19.66 14.61 -9.08
C GLU A 258 -18.57 13.59 -8.82
N ARG A 259 -18.37 12.66 -9.73
CA ARG A 259 -17.42 11.55 -9.60
C ARG A 259 -15.97 12.03 -9.47
N ILE A 260 -15.26 11.43 -8.50
CA ILE A 260 -13.81 11.59 -8.35
C ILE A 260 -13.20 10.19 -8.38
N LEU A 261 -12.39 9.90 -9.41
CA LEU A 261 -11.69 8.63 -9.56
C LEU A 261 -10.45 8.59 -8.63
N PHE A 262 -10.71 8.45 -7.34
CA PHE A 262 -9.71 8.36 -6.30
C PHE A 262 -10.02 7.16 -5.40
N SER A 263 -9.08 6.19 -5.34
CA SER A 263 -9.23 4.94 -4.59
C SER A 263 -8.06 4.77 -3.63
N PRO A 264 -8.17 5.27 -2.39
CA PRO A 264 -7.07 5.25 -1.44
C PRO A 264 -6.58 3.82 -1.12
N ALA A 265 -5.27 3.62 -1.21
CA ALA A 265 -4.52 2.46 -0.76
C ALA A 265 -3.43 2.93 0.22
N THR A 266 -2.43 2.10 0.52
CA THR A 266 -1.40 2.44 1.52
C THR A 266 -0.66 3.75 1.20
N VAL A 267 -0.35 4.00 -0.06
CA VAL A 267 0.39 5.21 -0.48
C VAL A 267 -0.44 6.46 -0.23
N GLU A 268 -1.73 6.42 -0.50
CA GLU A 268 -2.66 7.53 -0.27
C GLU A 268 -2.88 7.76 1.24
N MET A 269 -3.03 6.69 2.01
CA MET A 269 -3.09 6.76 3.47
C MET A 269 -1.79 7.29 4.09
N ALA A 270 -0.68 7.18 3.39
CA ALA A 270 0.64 7.68 3.81
C ALA A 270 0.96 9.10 3.31
N GLY A 271 0.03 9.78 2.63
CA GLY A 271 0.14 11.19 2.27
C GLY A 271 0.38 11.50 0.80
N ILE A 272 0.30 10.52 -0.11
CA ILE A 272 0.43 10.78 -1.55
C ILE A 272 -0.82 10.32 -2.27
N GLY A 273 -1.71 11.26 -2.57
CA GLY A 273 -2.85 10.99 -3.44
C GLY A 273 -2.41 10.75 -4.88
N ILE A 274 -2.99 9.73 -5.53
CA ILE A 274 -2.69 9.41 -6.93
C ILE A 274 -3.98 9.38 -7.72
N VAL A 275 -4.05 10.19 -8.76
CA VAL A 275 -5.17 10.23 -9.71
C VAL A 275 -4.69 10.03 -11.13
N ALA A 276 -5.53 9.40 -11.94
CA ALA A 276 -5.21 9.04 -13.31
C ALA A 276 -5.95 9.90 -14.36
N ASN A 277 -6.88 10.73 -13.95
CA ASN A 277 -7.57 11.66 -14.85
C ASN A 277 -7.41 13.12 -14.38
N ARG A 278 -7.39 14.03 -15.34
CA ARG A 278 -7.19 15.48 -15.12
C ARG A 278 -8.29 16.06 -14.25
N GLU A 279 -9.52 15.69 -14.49
CA GLU A 279 -10.66 16.22 -13.76
C GLU A 279 -10.58 15.97 -12.26
N SER A 280 -10.27 14.74 -11.83
CA SER A 280 -10.05 14.42 -10.41
C SER A 280 -8.86 15.18 -9.82
N PHE A 281 -7.77 15.36 -10.60
CA PHE A 281 -6.61 16.12 -10.15
C PHE A 281 -6.93 17.59 -9.87
N ASP A 282 -7.70 18.22 -10.74
CA ASP A 282 -8.07 19.64 -10.60
C ASP A 282 -9.08 19.87 -9.46
N ARG A 283 -9.96 18.90 -9.22
CA ARG A 283 -11.05 18.97 -8.22
C ARG A 283 -10.62 18.56 -6.81
N LEU A 284 -9.51 17.81 -6.65
CA LEU A 284 -9.00 17.44 -5.33
C LEU A 284 -8.26 18.60 -4.67
N THR A 285 -8.96 19.27 -3.76
CA THR A 285 -8.41 20.27 -2.84
C THR A 285 -7.90 19.60 -1.56
N PRO A 286 -7.06 20.26 -0.75
CA PRO A 286 -6.62 19.72 0.56
C PRO A 286 -7.78 19.30 1.46
N SER A 287 -8.85 20.11 1.54
CA SER A 287 -10.04 19.78 2.34
C SER A 287 -10.75 18.54 1.82
N ARG A 288 -10.93 18.44 0.50
CA ARG A 288 -11.59 17.29 -0.10
C ARG A 288 -10.78 16.01 0.05
N LEU A 289 -9.46 16.07 -0.12
CA LEU A 289 -8.58 14.93 0.12
C LEU A 289 -8.66 14.48 1.58
N ARG A 290 -8.61 15.41 2.54
CA ARG A 290 -8.82 15.12 3.96
C ARG A 290 -10.13 14.37 4.22
N ASP A 291 -11.23 14.90 3.68
CA ASP A 291 -12.56 14.35 3.93
C ASP A 291 -12.68 12.93 3.36
N ILE A 292 -12.12 12.68 2.18
CA ILE A 292 -12.05 11.35 1.57
C ILE A 292 -11.18 10.37 2.40
N ILE A 293 -10.00 10.80 2.86
CA ILE A 293 -9.14 9.94 3.69
C ILE A 293 -9.84 9.59 5.01
N ARG A 294 -10.52 10.55 5.64
CA ARG A 294 -11.30 10.31 6.88
C ARG A 294 -12.54 9.44 6.64
N GLU A 295 -13.16 9.55 5.47
CA GLU A 295 -14.29 8.69 5.09
C GLU A 295 -13.90 7.22 5.06
N VAL A 296 -12.72 6.89 4.53
CA VAL A 296 -12.27 5.51 4.38
C VAL A 296 -11.48 4.97 5.59
N ALA A 297 -10.93 5.85 6.43
CA ALA A 297 -10.22 5.48 7.64
C ALA A 297 -11.19 5.06 8.75
N ASN A 298 -10.78 4.10 9.58
CA ASN A 298 -11.51 3.70 10.78
C ASN A 298 -11.00 4.49 12.01
N ASN A 299 -11.92 4.92 12.87
CA ASN A 299 -11.62 5.59 14.13
C ASN A 299 -11.57 4.52 15.23
N LEU A 300 -10.40 3.97 15.48
CA LEU A 300 -10.18 3.05 16.61
C LEU A 300 -9.65 3.75 17.87
N LEU A 301 -9.37 5.06 17.78
CA LEU A 301 -8.86 5.90 18.86
C LEU A 301 -9.91 6.90 19.33
#